data_2bb7ebbc3b31519c8a7b01b4a171cf7c
#
_entry.id   2bb7ebbc3b31519c8a7b01b4a171cf7c
#
_cell.length_a   1.000
_cell.length_b   1.000
_cell.length_c   1.000
_cell.angle_alpha   90.00
_cell.angle_beta   90.00
_cell.angle_gamma   90.00
#
_symmetry.space_group_name_H-M   'P 1'
#
loop_
_entity.id
_entity.type
_entity.pdbx_description
1 polymer ?
#
loop_
_entity_poly.entity_id
_entity_poly.type
_entity_poly.pdbx_seq_one_letter_code
_entity_poly.pdbx_strand_id
1 'polypeptide(L)'
;MALLDDYRIYLKEQGKAKNTIQTYSRHVDEYCRWYRDTFGEELTLLYHTNILDFRSYLQNVKRLKFKSIDTKLSSLSSFNEFLIKSGIQEDLVIMREDRLKFQQEIASPADIEKEEVDAFLQKVLVNTGKRNYAIAVILAYGGLRVSECISIRMTDIDFQARELLVTGKGNKQRIVFINDKIIHAVREYLKVRNSQSEYLFISRNGGKLHRSSVNRFFNQCSDKLTPHKLRHYFCSHALEMGYTIAEVANQAGHSSERTTLIYTNTSREQMKEKSNLL
;
A
#
# COMPACT_ATOMS: atom_id res chain seq x y z
N MET A 1 20.30 21.00 9.18
CA MET A 1 19.30 21.19 8.07
C MET A 1 19.93 20.90 6.71
N ALA A 2 21.11 21.41 6.37
CA ALA A 2 21.76 21.15 5.06
C ALA A 2 21.90 19.66 4.73
N LEU A 3 22.40 18.84 5.64
CA LEU A 3 22.66 17.41 5.43
C LEU A 3 21.39 16.61 5.05
N LEU A 4 20.23 16.97 5.61
CA LEU A 4 18.96 16.30 5.29
C LEU A 4 18.43 16.71 3.90
N ASP A 5 18.70 17.93 3.47
CA ASP A 5 18.31 18.42 2.15
C ASP A 5 19.20 17.77 1.08
N ASP A 6 20.50 17.64 1.34
CA ASP A 6 21.44 16.91 0.47
C ASP A 6 21.06 15.44 0.34
N TYR A 7 20.63 14.80 1.43
CA TYR A 7 20.11 13.43 1.40
C TYR A 7 18.84 13.31 0.56
N ARG A 8 17.94 14.31 0.58
CA ARG A 8 16.75 14.32 -0.29
C ARG A 8 17.12 14.40 -1.76
N ILE A 9 18.12 15.22 -2.10
CA ILE A 9 18.65 15.34 -3.45
C ILE A 9 19.24 13.99 -3.89
N TYR A 10 20.11 13.39 -3.06
CA TYR A 10 20.67 12.07 -3.29
C TYR A 10 19.60 11.00 -3.58
N LEU A 11 18.55 10.92 -2.75
CA LEU A 11 17.45 9.97 -2.97
C LEU A 11 16.73 10.20 -4.30
N LYS A 12 16.60 11.46 -4.72
CA LYS A 12 15.99 11.82 -6.01
C LYS A 12 16.86 11.38 -7.18
N GLU A 13 18.17 11.58 -7.10
CA GLU A 13 19.16 11.13 -8.08
C GLU A 13 19.20 9.59 -8.19
N GLN A 14 18.99 8.89 -7.07
CA GLN A 14 18.82 7.43 -7.05
C GLN A 14 17.48 6.95 -7.64
N GLY A 15 16.67 7.83 -8.22
CA GLY A 15 15.38 7.48 -8.81
C GLY A 15 14.32 7.02 -7.81
N LYS A 16 14.45 7.33 -6.51
CA LYS A 16 13.47 6.92 -5.51
C LYS A 16 12.13 7.64 -5.71
N ALA A 17 11.05 6.92 -5.52
CA ALA A 17 9.70 7.49 -5.61
C ALA A 17 9.48 8.58 -4.54
N LYS A 18 8.70 9.61 -4.86
CA LYS A 18 8.40 10.76 -3.98
C LYS A 18 7.99 10.33 -2.56
N ASN A 19 7.12 9.33 -2.43
CA ASN A 19 6.69 8.81 -1.12
C ASN A 19 7.84 8.14 -0.35
N THR A 20 8.77 7.48 -1.04
CA THR A 20 9.96 6.88 -0.42
C THR A 20 10.88 7.98 0.11
N ILE A 21 11.12 9.04 -0.69
CA ILE A 21 11.92 10.19 -0.29
C ILE A 21 11.33 10.83 0.97
N GLN A 22 10.03 11.11 0.98
CA GLN A 22 9.35 11.69 2.14
C GLN A 22 9.44 10.80 3.39
N THR A 23 9.26 9.48 3.22
CA THR A 23 9.30 8.53 4.32
C THR A 23 10.71 8.41 4.90
N TYR A 24 11.71 8.24 4.05
CA TYR A 24 13.10 8.09 4.46
C TYR A 24 13.62 9.36 5.12
N SER A 25 13.38 10.52 4.53
CA SER A 25 13.76 11.80 5.12
C SER A 25 13.13 12.03 6.51
N ARG A 26 11.85 11.67 6.67
CA ARG A 26 11.17 11.77 7.97
C ARG A 26 11.76 10.84 9.02
N HIS A 27 12.14 9.61 8.64
CA HIS A 27 12.74 8.66 9.58
C HIS A 27 14.15 9.09 10.00
N VAL A 28 14.94 9.64 9.07
CA VAL A 28 16.26 10.20 9.37
C VAL A 28 16.13 11.44 10.27
N ASP A 29 15.19 12.34 9.97
CA ASP A 29 14.90 13.50 10.81
C ASP A 29 14.47 13.11 12.24
N GLU A 30 13.67 12.05 12.38
CA GLU A 30 13.29 11.49 13.69
C GLU A 30 14.51 10.97 14.46
N TYR A 31 15.44 10.31 13.78
CA TYR A 31 16.69 9.84 14.37
C TYR A 31 17.58 11.02 14.79
N CYS A 32 17.76 12.03 13.95
CA CYS A 32 18.54 13.22 14.28
C CYS A 32 17.99 13.95 15.52
N ARG A 33 16.65 14.06 15.61
CA ARG A 33 16.01 14.65 16.80
C ARG A 33 16.25 13.82 18.05
N TRP A 34 16.03 12.48 17.97
CA TRP A 34 16.29 11.58 19.08
C TRP A 34 17.77 11.63 19.52
N TYR A 35 18.70 11.68 18.57
CA TYR A 35 20.13 11.79 18.85
C TYR A 35 20.45 13.06 19.62
N ARG A 36 19.98 14.21 19.14
CA ARG A 36 20.16 15.48 19.80
C ARG A 36 19.52 15.51 21.19
N ASP A 37 18.30 15.01 21.34
CA ASP A 37 17.59 14.98 22.61
C ASP A 37 18.25 14.04 23.63
N THR A 38 19.00 13.03 23.17
CA THR A 38 19.68 12.04 24.02
C THR A 38 21.10 12.48 24.39
N PHE A 39 21.86 13.01 23.45
CA PHE A 39 23.29 13.31 23.61
C PHE A 39 23.59 14.82 23.74
N GLY A 40 22.63 15.69 23.48
CA GLY A 40 22.78 17.14 23.60
C GLY A 40 23.52 17.81 22.45
N GLU A 41 23.84 17.07 21.37
CA GLU A 41 24.62 17.54 20.23
C GLU A 41 23.99 17.17 18.89
N GLU A 42 24.34 17.87 17.82
CA GLU A 42 23.87 17.57 16.48
C GLU A 42 24.60 16.36 15.90
N LEU A 43 23.87 15.57 15.13
CA LEU A 43 24.42 14.40 14.45
C LEU A 43 25.47 14.80 13.40
N THR A 44 26.69 14.29 13.54
CA THR A 44 27.77 14.42 12.56
C THR A 44 28.04 13.13 11.82
N LEU A 45 28.11 12.02 12.57
CA LEU A 45 28.37 10.66 12.07
C LEU A 45 27.38 9.67 12.70
N LEU A 46 27.16 8.57 12.01
CA LEU A 46 26.43 7.44 12.58
C LEU A 46 27.41 6.50 13.32
N TYR A 47 27.00 6.03 14.48
CA TYR A 47 27.72 5.03 15.24
C TYR A 47 26.84 3.80 15.48
N HIS A 48 27.39 2.61 15.34
CA HIS A 48 26.64 1.36 15.50
C HIS A 48 25.95 1.26 16.86
N THR A 49 26.63 1.65 17.93
CA THR A 49 26.06 1.69 19.29
C THR A 49 24.80 2.54 19.36
N ASN A 50 24.83 3.75 18.77
CA ASN A 50 23.70 4.67 18.77
C ASN A 50 22.51 4.15 17.91
N ILE A 51 22.81 3.36 16.87
CA ILE A 51 21.77 2.67 16.10
C ILE A 51 21.07 1.60 16.94
N LEU A 52 21.83 0.84 17.74
CA LEU A 52 21.27 -0.17 18.64
C LEU A 52 20.43 0.49 19.76
N ASP A 53 20.91 1.60 20.33
CA ASP A 53 20.19 2.38 21.34
C ASP A 53 18.88 2.95 20.78
N PHE A 54 18.92 3.51 19.56
CA PHE A 54 17.72 3.98 18.90
C PHE A 54 16.73 2.85 18.61
N ARG A 55 17.21 1.70 18.17
CA ARG A 55 16.39 0.50 17.99
C ARG A 55 15.70 0.10 19.30
N SER A 56 16.46 0.07 20.41
CA SER A 56 15.95 -0.23 21.75
C SER A 56 14.90 0.82 22.17
N TYR A 57 15.15 2.10 21.95
CA TYR A 57 14.21 3.18 22.20
C TYR A 57 12.89 2.99 21.42
N LEU A 58 12.99 2.68 20.12
CA LEU A 58 11.80 2.42 19.28
C LEU A 58 10.99 1.22 19.77
N GLN A 59 11.68 0.19 20.26
CA GLN A 59 11.06 -1.04 20.74
C GLN A 59 10.45 -0.89 22.13
N ASN A 60 11.22 -0.37 23.09
CA ASN A 60 10.89 -0.40 24.51
C ASN A 60 10.14 0.86 24.97
N VAL A 61 10.50 2.04 24.45
CA VAL A 61 9.89 3.32 24.83
C VAL A 61 8.72 3.66 23.89
N LYS A 62 8.94 3.63 22.56
CA LYS A 62 7.89 3.91 21.58
C LYS A 62 6.96 2.73 21.33
N ARG A 63 7.32 1.53 21.75
CA ARG A 63 6.55 0.28 21.60
C ARG A 63 6.08 0.04 20.17
N LEU A 64 6.95 0.32 19.20
CA LEU A 64 6.62 0.15 17.79
C LEU A 64 6.65 -1.33 17.40
N LYS A 65 5.82 -1.69 16.42
CA LYS A 65 5.85 -3.02 15.80
C LYS A 65 7.17 -3.23 15.05
N PHE A 66 7.71 -4.45 15.07
CA PHE A 66 8.96 -4.84 14.42
C PHE A 66 9.09 -4.34 12.98
N LYS A 67 8.05 -4.50 12.16
CA LYS A 67 8.02 -4.01 10.78
C LYS A 67 8.22 -2.49 10.66
N SER A 68 7.73 -1.72 11.60
CA SER A 68 7.92 -0.26 11.64
C SER A 68 9.36 0.09 11.99
N ILE A 69 9.95 -0.64 12.95
CA ILE A 69 11.35 -0.49 13.35
C ILE A 69 12.26 -0.84 12.16
N ASP A 70 12.04 -1.98 11.50
CA ASP A 70 12.82 -2.41 10.34
C ASP A 70 12.76 -1.39 9.18
N THR A 71 11.60 -0.79 8.95
CA THR A 71 11.46 0.28 7.94
C THR A 71 12.31 1.51 8.30
N LYS A 72 12.39 1.88 9.59
CA LYS A 72 13.21 3.01 10.04
C LYS A 72 14.71 2.67 9.93
N LEU A 73 15.13 1.48 10.32
CA LEU A 73 16.50 1.02 10.13
C LEU A 73 16.90 0.95 8.66
N SER A 74 15.99 0.55 7.78
CA SER A 74 16.21 0.60 6.32
C SER A 74 16.41 2.02 5.80
N SER A 75 15.72 3.00 6.38
CA SER A 75 15.91 4.41 6.03
C SER A 75 17.26 4.93 6.51
N LEU A 76 17.69 4.52 7.71
CA LEU A 76 19.01 4.88 8.25
C LEU A 76 20.15 4.19 7.50
N SER A 77 19.97 2.93 7.06
CA SER A 77 20.94 2.25 6.18
C SER A 77 21.14 3.00 4.88
N SER A 78 20.06 3.48 4.25
CA SER A 78 20.16 4.32 3.05
C SER A 78 20.82 5.67 3.33
N PHE A 79 20.65 6.22 4.52
CA PHE A 79 21.32 7.45 4.94
C PHE A 79 22.82 7.23 5.19
N ASN A 80 23.20 6.09 5.78
CA ASN A 80 24.59 5.69 5.94
C ASN A 80 25.31 5.55 4.59
N GLU A 81 24.64 4.91 3.60
CA GLU A 81 25.17 4.84 2.22
C GLU A 81 25.38 6.23 1.60
N PHE A 82 24.48 7.17 1.87
CA PHE A 82 24.64 8.56 1.44
C PHE A 82 25.84 9.24 2.10
N LEU A 83 26.02 9.08 3.42
CA LEU A 83 27.15 9.67 4.16
C LEU A 83 28.48 9.17 3.63
N ILE A 84 28.58 7.87 3.31
CA ILE A 84 29.78 7.25 2.72
C ILE A 84 30.06 7.85 1.34
N LYS A 85 29.06 7.90 0.46
CA LYS A 85 29.20 8.47 -0.87
C LYS A 85 29.58 9.96 -0.86
N SER A 86 29.15 10.68 0.16
CA SER A 86 29.50 12.09 0.36
C SER A 86 30.86 12.32 1.02
N GLY A 87 31.60 11.25 1.33
CA GLY A 87 32.91 11.32 2.01
C GLY A 87 32.82 11.79 3.47
N ILE A 88 31.62 11.78 4.08
CA ILE A 88 31.42 12.19 5.47
C ILE A 88 31.71 11.04 6.42
N GLN A 89 31.44 9.81 6.01
CA GLN A 89 31.64 8.59 6.79
C GLN A 89 32.35 7.53 5.94
N GLU A 90 33.23 6.74 6.58
CA GLU A 90 34.01 5.72 5.87
C GLU A 90 33.27 4.36 5.84
N ASP A 91 32.65 3.97 6.94
CA ASP A 91 32.13 2.62 7.14
C ASP A 91 30.60 2.54 7.18
N LEU A 92 30.10 1.36 6.78
CA LEU A 92 28.73 0.95 7.05
C LEU A 92 28.60 0.56 8.53
N VAL A 93 27.79 1.30 9.27
CA VAL A 93 27.54 1.04 10.71
C VAL A 93 26.19 0.39 10.99
N ILE A 94 25.40 0.14 9.96
CA ILE A 94 24.09 -0.53 10.07
C ILE A 94 24.20 -1.86 9.33
N MET A 95 24.29 -2.92 10.11
CA MET A 95 24.48 -4.27 9.60
C MET A 95 23.13 -4.96 9.35
N ARG A 96 23.18 -6.02 8.55
CA ARG A 96 21.98 -6.83 8.27
C ARG A 96 21.42 -7.52 9.51
N GLU A 97 22.32 -7.85 10.44
CA GLU A 97 22.04 -8.50 11.72
C GLU A 97 21.32 -7.58 12.71
N ASP A 98 21.43 -6.26 12.55
CA ASP A 98 20.74 -5.26 13.38
C ASP A 98 19.22 -5.26 13.12
N ARG A 99 18.82 -5.80 11.98
CA ARG A 99 17.42 -5.94 11.63
C ARG A 99 16.76 -7.01 12.48
N LEU A 100 15.60 -6.69 12.99
CA LEU A 100 14.82 -7.63 13.77
C LEU A 100 14.32 -8.76 12.85
N LYS A 101 14.78 -10.00 13.10
CA LYS A 101 14.22 -11.19 12.46
C LYS A 101 12.81 -11.39 13.02
N PHE A 102 11.82 -11.24 12.22
CA PHE A 102 10.46 -11.67 12.55
C PHE A 102 10.02 -12.76 11.56
N GLN A 103 9.45 -13.79 12.09
CA GLN A 103 8.66 -14.69 11.25
C GLN A 103 7.52 -13.86 10.69
N GLN A 104 7.44 -13.77 9.38
CA GLN A 104 6.29 -13.18 8.74
C GLN A 104 5.10 -14.06 9.15
N GLU A 105 4.31 -13.60 10.12
CA GLU A 105 3.01 -14.22 10.35
C GLU A 105 2.34 -14.28 8.99
N ILE A 106 2.06 -15.48 8.53
CA ILE A 106 1.25 -15.69 7.34
C ILE A 106 -0.03 -14.92 7.65
N ALA A 107 -0.22 -13.81 6.96
CA ALA A 107 -1.43 -13.02 7.14
C ALA A 107 -2.58 -13.97 6.94
N SER A 108 -3.36 -14.22 7.99
CA SER A 108 -4.59 -14.99 7.86
C SER A 108 -5.39 -14.38 6.69
N PRO A 109 -6.02 -15.22 5.86
CA PRO A 109 -6.96 -14.75 4.84
C PRO A 109 -7.84 -13.68 5.46
N ALA A 110 -8.18 -12.66 4.72
CA ALA A 110 -9.04 -11.62 5.26
C ALA A 110 -10.34 -12.28 5.74
N ASP A 111 -10.52 -12.29 7.04
CA ASP A 111 -11.71 -12.83 7.73
C ASP A 111 -12.86 -11.83 7.49
N ILE A 112 -13.24 -11.68 6.22
CA ILE A 112 -14.23 -10.70 5.75
C ILE A 112 -15.20 -11.47 4.87
N GLU A 113 -16.38 -11.65 5.41
CA GLU A 113 -17.48 -12.31 4.73
C GLU A 113 -18.07 -11.40 3.63
N LYS A 114 -18.65 -12.03 2.61
CA LYS A 114 -19.29 -11.33 1.49
C LYS A 114 -20.41 -10.42 1.98
N GLU A 115 -21.19 -10.85 2.94
CA GLU A 115 -22.30 -10.11 3.55
C GLU A 115 -21.82 -8.82 4.21
N GLU A 116 -20.63 -8.84 4.82
CA GLU A 116 -20.02 -7.68 5.44
C GLU A 116 -19.57 -6.64 4.39
N VAL A 117 -19.03 -7.13 3.26
CA VAL A 117 -18.68 -6.26 2.12
C VAL A 117 -19.94 -5.66 1.50
N ASP A 118 -20.97 -6.46 1.26
CA ASP A 118 -22.23 -5.98 0.66
C ASP A 118 -22.93 -4.96 1.57
N ALA A 119 -22.95 -5.16 2.88
CA ALA A 119 -23.48 -4.21 3.86
C ALA A 119 -22.66 -2.89 3.88
N PHE A 120 -21.35 -2.99 3.80
CA PHE A 120 -20.45 -1.82 3.70
C PHE A 120 -20.71 -1.03 2.42
N LEU A 121 -20.80 -1.71 1.27
CA LEU A 121 -21.08 -1.06 -0.01
C LEU A 121 -22.41 -0.31 0.00
N GLN A 122 -23.43 -0.90 0.60
CA GLN A 122 -24.72 -0.23 0.76
C GLN A 122 -24.63 1.02 1.64
N LYS A 123 -23.91 0.96 2.77
CA LYS A 123 -23.64 2.14 3.62
C LYS A 123 -22.89 3.24 2.85
N VAL A 124 -21.89 2.87 2.04
CA VAL A 124 -21.13 3.83 1.23
C VAL A 124 -22.06 4.52 0.23
N LEU A 125 -22.91 3.76 -0.46
CA LEU A 125 -23.85 4.32 -1.43
C LEU A 125 -24.81 5.35 -0.79
N VAL A 126 -25.43 4.97 0.33
CA VAL A 126 -26.42 5.80 1.03
C VAL A 126 -25.78 7.04 1.65
N ASN A 127 -24.66 6.88 2.35
CA ASN A 127 -24.09 7.95 3.17
C ASN A 127 -23.14 8.87 2.40
N THR A 128 -22.55 8.40 1.29
CA THR A 128 -21.45 9.13 0.64
C THR A 128 -21.61 9.29 -0.88
N GLY A 129 -22.61 8.65 -1.46
CA GLY A 129 -23.04 8.82 -2.85
C GLY A 129 -22.29 7.96 -3.88
N LYS A 130 -22.76 8.04 -5.14
CA LYS A 130 -22.39 7.14 -6.25
C LYS A 130 -20.91 7.10 -6.58
N ARG A 131 -20.18 8.24 -6.47
CA ARG A 131 -18.73 8.28 -6.72
C ARG A 131 -17.96 7.36 -5.77
N ASN A 132 -18.21 7.50 -4.49
CA ASN A 132 -17.50 6.73 -3.46
C ASN A 132 -17.91 5.27 -3.48
N TYR A 133 -19.18 4.99 -3.82
CA TYR A 133 -19.66 3.64 -4.07
C TYR A 133 -18.92 2.98 -5.23
N ALA A 134 -18.78 3.64 -6.38
CA ALA A 134 -18.03 3.09 -7.52
C ALA A 134 -16.56 2.82 -7.18
N ILE A 135 -15.92 3.70 -6.40
CA ILE A 135 -14.55 3.48 -5.88
C ILE A 135 -14.51 2.21 -5.02
N ALA A 136 -15.44 2.06 -4.07
CA ALA A 136 -15.47 0.91 -3.16
C ALA A 136 -15.72 -0.40 -3.92
N VAL A 137 -16.63 -0.40 -4.91
CA VAL A 137 -16.90 -1.56 -5.78
C VAL A 137 -15.66 -1.96 -6.59
N ILE A 138 -14.95 -1.01 -7.20
CA ILE A 138 -13.69 -1.31 -7.91
C ILE A 138 -12.64 -1.91 -6.98
N LEU A 139 -12.52 -1.41 -5.76
CA LEU A 139 -11.56 -1.95 -4.77
C LEU A 139 -11.94 -3.37 -4.32
N ALA A 140 -13.25 -3.64 -4.14
CA ALA A 140 -13.75 -4.93 -3.68
C ALA A 140 -13.73 -6.03 -4.75
N TYR A 141 -13.96 -5.67 -6.02
CA TYR A 141 -14.15 -6.65 -7.10
C TYR A 141 -13.14 -6.53 -8.25
N GLY A 142 -12.32 -5.47 -8.28
CA GLY A 142 -11.24 -5.31 -9.25
C GLY A 142 -9.84 -5.50 -8.66
N GLY A 143 -9.75 -5.54 -7.32
CA GLY A 143 -8.48 -5.78 -6.62
C GLY A 143 -7.42 -4.68 -6.78
N LEU A 144 -7.81 -3.45 -7.14
CA LEU A 144 -6.88 -2.35 -7.35
C LEU A 144 -6.31 -1.81 -6.02
N ARG A 145 -5.10 -1.21 -6.10
CA ARG A 145 -4.64 -0.34 -5.02
C ARG A 145 -5.39 0.99 -5.06
N VAL A 146 -5.57 1.63 -3.91
CA VAL A 146 -6.24 2.97 -3.84
C VAL A 146 -5.60 3.96 -4.80
N SER A 147 -4.26 4.01 -4.84
CA SER A 147 -3.54 4.93 -5.73
C SER A 147 -3.79 4.65 -7.21
N GLU A 148 -3.96 3.40 -7.59
CA GLU A 148 -4.32 2.97 -8.94
C GLU A 148 -5.76 3.41 -9.24
N CYS A 149 -6.71 3.07 -8.38
CA CYS A 149 -8.12 3.39 -8.53
C CYS A 149 -8.38 4.90 -8.72
N ILE A 150 -7.81 5.75 -7.87
CA ILE A 150 -7.98 7.22 -7.97
C ILE A 150 -7.19 7.85 -9.12
N SER A 151 -6.37 7.10 -9.83
CA SER A 151 -5.59 7.57 -10.98
C SER A 151 -6.20 7.16 -12.31
N ILE A 152 -7.28 6.38 -12.32
CA ILE A 152 -7.99 5.96 -13.52
C ILE A 152 -8.44 7.19 -14.32
N ARG A 153 -8.16 7.19 -15.61
CA ARG A 153 -8.63 8.19 -16.55
C ARG A 153 -9.91 7.70 -17.25
N MET A 154 -10.65 8.60 -17.83
CA MET A 154 -11.84 8.28 -18.63
C MET A 154 -11.51 7.38 -19.84
N THR A 155 -10.30 7.53 -20.39
CA THR A 155 -9.80 6.74 -21.52
C THR A 155 -9.29 5.36 -21.13
N ASP A 156 -9.12 5.07 -19.85
CA ASP A 156 -8.56 3.81 -19.37
C ASP A 156 -9.61 2.70 -19.24
N ILE A 157 -10.90 3.03 -19.35
CA ILE A 157 -11.99 2.05 -19.18
C ILE A 157 -12.70 1.76 -20.48
N ASP A 158 -12.72 0.49 -20.87
CA ASP A 158 -13.52 -0.03 -21.97
C ASP A 158 -14.67 -0.88 -21.43
N PHE A 159 -15.89 -0.35 -21.55
CA PHE A 159 -17.09 -1.03 -21.08
C PHE A 159 -17.55 -2.17 -22.00
N GLN A 160 -17.14 -2.17 -23.28
CA GLN A 160 -17.50 -3.23 -24.23
C GLN A 160 -16.55 -4.42 -24.09
N ALA A 161 -15.24 -4.15 -24.07
CA ALA A 161 -14.23 -5.17 -23.83
C ALA A 161 -14.22 -5.65 -22.37
N ARG A 162 -14.90 -4.93 -21.45
CA ARG A 162 -14.86 -5.20 -20.00
C ARG A 162 -13.45 -5.10 -19.42
N GLU A 163 -12.68 -4.14 -19.87
CA GLU A 163 -11.29 -3.95 -19.54
C GLU A 163 -11.04 -2.58 -18.91
N LEU A 164 -10.07 -2.56 -18.00
CA LEU A 164 -9.57 -1.37 -17.36
C LEU A 164 -8.04 -1.37 -17.42
N LEU A 165 -7.46 -0.39 -18.11
CA LEU A 165 -6.03 -0.19 -18.13
C LEU A 165 -5.58 0.46 -16.81
N VAL A 166 -4.69 -0.20 -16.08
CA VAL A 166 -4.21 0.25 -14.78
C VAL A 166 -2.72 0.48 -14.82
N THR A 167 -2.30 1.69 -14.47
CA THR A 167 -0.89 2.05 -14.32
C THR A 167 -0.45 1.90 -12.87
N GLY A 168 0.46 0.98 -12.60
CA GLY A 168 0.99 0.66 -11.28
C GLY A 168 2.32 1.34 -10.96
N LYS A 169 3.02 0.81 -9.93
CA LYS A 169 4.34 1.30 -9.49
C LYS A 169 5.36 1.14 -10.62
N GLY A 170 6.15 2.20 -10.86
CA GLY A 170 7.18 2.20 -11.90
C GLY A 170 6.61 2.33 -13.31
N ASN A 171 5.43 2.92 -13.46
CA ASN A 171 4.72 3.12 -14.73
C ASN A 171 4.40 1.81 -15.49
N LYS A 172 4.40 0.68 -14.80
CA LYS A 172 4.01 -0.61 -15.39
C LYS A 172 2.50 -0.65 -15.58
N GLN A 173 2.06 -0.99 -16.78
CA GLN A 173 0.65 -1.10 -17.11
C GLN A 173 0.20 -2.56 -17.09
N ARG A 174 -1.07 -2.77 -16.74
CA ARG A 174 -1.76 -4.06 -16.87
C ARG A 174 -3.23 -3.84 -17.19
N ILE A 175 -3.85 -4.83 -17.80
CA ILE A 175 -5.29 -4.90 -17.99
C ILE A 175 -5.89 -5.58 -16.76
N VAL A 176 -6.97 -5.00 -16.25
CA VAL A 176 -7.81 -5.54 -15.20
C VAL A 176 -9.18 -5.81 -15.80
N PHE A 177 -9.65 -7.03 -15.73
CA PHE A 177 -10.99 -7.40 -16.19
C PHE A 177 -12.04 -6.95 -15.19
N ILE A 178 -13.09 -6.30 -15.66
CA ILE A 178 -14.16 -5.72 -14.84
C ILE A 178 -15.49 -6.45 -15.06
N ASN A 179 -16.15 -6.78 -13.95
CA ASN A 179 -17.44 -7.45 -13.95
C ASN A 179 -18.63 -6.47 -14.04
N ASP A 180 -19.84 -7.01 -14.17
CA ASP A 180 -21.07 -6.21 -14.30
C ASP A 180 -21.34 -5.31 -13.10
N LYS A 181 -20.94 -5.71 -11.88
CA LYS A 181 -21.06 -4.86 -10.68
C LYS A 181 -20.22 -3.59 -10.81
N ILE A 182 -18.97 -3.71 -11.29
CA ILE A 182 -18.08 -2.56 -11.51
C ILE A 182 -18.64 -1.68 -12.62
N ILE A 183 -19.02 -2.28 -13.75
CA ILE A 183 -19.58 -1.56 -14.91
C ILE A 183 -20.81 -0.76 -14.49
N HIS A 184 -21.73 -1.41 -13.79
CA HIS A 184 -22.95 -0.75 -13.31
C HIS A 184 -22.65 0.42 -12.37
N ALA A 185 -21.81 0.19 -11.37
CA ALA A 185 -21.44 1.21 -10.39
C ALA A 185 -20.78 2.45 -11.05
N VAL A 186 -19.88 2.21 -12.00
CA VAL A 186 -19.19 3.29 -12.72
C VAL A 186 -20.19 4.04 -13.63
N ARG A 187 -21.02 3.34 -14.39
CA ARG A 187 -22.06 3.98 -15.24
C ARG A 187 -23.02 4.81 -14.43
N GLU A 188 -23.48 4.34 -13.27
CA GLU A 188 -24.34 5.10 -12.38
C GLU A 188 -23.66 6.35 -11.81
N TYR A 189 -22.37 6.27 -11.52
CA TYR A 189 -21.58 7.46 -11.16
C TYR A 189 -21.46 8.43 -12.33
N LEU A 190 -21.20 7.96 -13.55
CA LEU A 190 -21.03 8.81 -14.73
C LEU A 190 -22.29 9.62 -15.04
N LYS A 191 -23.49 9.12 -14.75
CA LYS A 191 -24.76 9.86 -14.91
C LYS A 191 -24.82 11.14 -14.05
N VAL A 192 -24.12 11.16 -12.93
CA VAL A 192 -24.12 12.30 -11.99
C VAL A 192 -22.79 13.06 -11.97
N ARG A 193 -21.79 12.57 -12.73
CA ARG A 193 -20.49 13.21 -12.85
C ARG A 193 -20.58 14.42 -13.79
N ASN A 194 -20.43 15.62 -13.21
CA ASN A 194 -20.39 16.86 -14.00
C ASN A 194 -18.97 17.43 -13.97
N SER A 195 -18.12 17.02 -14.92
CA SER A 195 -16.74 17.51 -15.03
C SER A 195 -16.08 17.10 -16.35
N GLN A 196 -15.24 17.97 -16.89
CA GLN A 196 -14.39 17.73 -18.07
C GLN A 196 -13.00 17.17 -17.70
N SER A 197 -12.75 16.87 -16.42
CA SER A 197 -11.47 16.28 -15.98
C SER A 197 -11.19 14.96 -16.67
N GLU A 198 -9.95 14.72 -17.04
CA GLU A 198 -9.48 13.44 -17.58
C GLU A 198 -9.61 12.26 -16.59
N TYR A 199 -9.59 12.56 -15.27
CA TYR A 199 -9.71 11.53 -14.25
C TYR A 199 -11.16 11.03 -14.10
N LEU A 200 -11.32 9.71 -13.99
CA LEU A 200 -12.61 9.11 -13.72
C LEU A 200 -13.19 9.63 -12.39
N PHE A 201 -12.40 9.56 -11.33
CA PHE A 201 -12.81 10.00 -9.99
C PHE A 201 -12.20 11.37 -9.65
N ILE A 202 -13.06 12.34 -9.50
CA ILE A 202 -12.70 13.74 -9.28
C ILE A 202 -12.86 14.17 -7.82
N SER A 203 -12.01 15.09 -7.39
CA SER A 203 -12.16 15.84 -6.15
C SER A 203 -13.29 16.90 -6.27
N ARG A 204 -13.65 17.55 -5.16
CA ARG A 204 -14.61 18.67 -5.19
C ARG A 204 -14.15 19.82 -6.08
N ASN A 205 -12.84 19.99 -6.24
CA ASN A 205 -12.25 21.05 -7.06
C ASN A 205 -12.00 20.61 -8.52
N GLY A 206 -12.60 19.49 -8.96
CA GLY A 206 -12.49 18.99 -10.34
C GLY A 206 -11.17 18.28 -10.69
N GLY A 207 -10.16 18.33 -9.83
CA GLY A 207 -8.87 17.65 -10.04
C GLY A 207 -8.87 16.19 -9.57
N LYS A 208 -7.71 15.55 -9.64
CA LYS A 208 -7.49 14.18 -9.16
C LYS A 208 -7.90 14.03 -7.70
N LEU A 209 -8.57 12.93 -7.38
CA LEU A 209 -8.94 12.60 -6.00
C LEU A 209 -7.70 12.26 -5.17
N HIS A 210 -7.65 12.68 -3.92
CA HIS A 210 -6.57 12.36 -3.00
C HIS A 210 -6.90 11.09 -2.17
N ARG A 211 -5.88 10.27 -1.87
CA ARG A 211 -6.03 9.05 -1.07
C ARG A 211 -6.72 9.29 0.29
N SER A 212 -6.45 10.43 0.93
CA SER A 212 -7.08 10.78 2.21
C SER A 212 -8.60 10.91 2.11
N SER A 213 -9.12 11.32 0.95
CA SER A 213 -10.56 11.41 0.71
C SER A 213 -11.21 10.03 0.68
N VAL A 214 -10.51 9.03 0.11
CA VAL A 214 -10.97 7.64 0.14
C VAL A 214 -10.96 7.10 1.57
N ASN A 215 -9.85 7.25 2.29
CA ASN A 215 -9.77 6.81 3.68
C ASN A 215 -10.84 7.45 4.56
N ARG A 216 -11.17 8.74 4.31
CA ARG A 216 -12.19 9.46 5.07
C ARG A 216 -13.56 8.81 4.94
N PHE A 217 -14.04 8.52 3.73
CA PHE A 217 -15.36 7.91 3.59
C PHE A 217 -15.39 6.45 4.05
N PHE A 218 -14.27 5.72 3.95
CA PHE A 218 -14.16 4.39 4.55
C PHE A 218 -14.38 4.45 6.06
N ASN A 219 -13.66 5.32 6.75
CA ASN A 219 -13.78 5.50 8.20
C ASN A 219 -15.18 5.99 8.64
N GLN A 220 -15.90 6.70 7.76
CA GLN A 220 -17.31 7.10 8.02
C GLN A 220 -18.28 5.92 7.93
N CYS A 221 -17.95 4.90 7.15
CA CYS A 221 -18.85 3.78 6.87
C CYS A 221 -18.48 2.49 7.62
N SER A 222 -17.23 2.33 8.07
CA SER A 222 -16.76 1.15 8.80
C SER A 222 -15.51 1.43 9.60
N ASP A 223 -15.44 0.89 10.82
CA ASP A 223 -14.24 0.87 11.64
C ASP A 223 -13.33 -0.33 11.29
N LYS A 224 -13.90 -1.35 10.68
CA LYS A 224 -13.23 -2.62 10.35
C LYS A 224 -12.66 -2.63 8.93
N LEU A 225 -13.43 -2.17 7.94
CA LEU A 225 -13.05 -2.25 6.53
C LEU A 225 -12.19 -1.06 6.10
N THR A 226 -11.11 -1.38 5.40
CA THR A 226 -10.21 -0.40 4.79
C THR A 226 -10.04 -0.72 3.31
N PRO A 227 -9.59 0.24 2.48
CA PRO A 227 -9.31 -0.04 1.08
C PRO A 227 -8.36 -1.23 0.85
N HIS A 228 -7.40 -1.42 1.75
CA HIS A 228 -6.47 -2.54 1.68
C HIS A 228 -7.15 -3.87 2.00
N LYS A 229 -8.05 -3.87 2.98
CA LYS A 229 -8.83 -5.05 3.34
C LYS A 229 -9.81 -5.46 2.23
N LEU A 230 -10.42 -4.53 1.50
CA LEU A 230 -11.23 -4.88 0.32
C LEU A 230 -10.40 -5.53 -0.79
N ARG A 231 -9.19 -5.07 -0.99
CA ARG A 231 -8.27 -5.73 -1.93
C ARG A 231 -7.87 -7.13 -1.43
N HIS A 232 -7.69 -7.34 -0.12
CA HIS A 232 -7.48 -8.67 0.46
C HIS A 232 -8.69 -9.56 0.22
N TYR A 233 -9.90 -9.04 0.48
CA TYR A 233 -11.15 -9.73 0.17
C TYR A 233 -11.20 -10.15 -1.30
N PHE A 234 -10.89 -9.25 -2.25
CA PHE A 234 -10.81 -9.60 -3.68
C PHE A 234 -9.90 -10.81 -3.91
N CYS A 235 -8.68 -10.79 -3.37
CA CYS A 235 -7.72 -11.86 -3.59
C CYS A 235 -8.21 -13.21 -3.05
N SER A 236 -8.74 -13.24 -1.82
CA SER A 236 -9.30 -14.47 -1.22
C SER A 236 -10.52 -14.96 -1.99
N HIS A 237 -11.47 -14.07 -2.25
CA HIS A 237 -12.72 -14.41 -2.93
C HIS A 237 -12.51 -14.86 -4.39
N ALA A 238 -11.55 -14.28 -5.12
CA ALA A 238 -11.22 -14.72 -6.46
C ALA A 238 -10.65 -16.15 -6.48
N LEU A 239 -9.80 -16.50 -5.51
CA LEU A 239 -9.30 -17.88 -5.36
C LEU A 239 -10.42 -18.87 -5.04
N GLU A 240 -11.39 -18.48 -4.17
CA GLU A 240 -12.59 -19.28 -3.88
C GLU A 240 -13.47 -19.50 -5.12
N MET A 241 -13.53 -18.49 -6.00
CA MET A 241 -14.25 -18.56 -7.28
C MET A 241 -13.48 -19.32 -8.37
N GLY A 242 -12.32 -19.93 -8.04
CA GLY A 242 -11.57 -20.78 -8.96
C GLY A 242 -10.48 -20.08 -9.76
N TYR A 243 -10.21 -18.80 -9.50
CA TYR A 243 -9.04 -18.14 -10.10
C TYR A 243 -7.75 -18.81 -9.63
N THR A 244 -6.81 -18.97 -10.51
CA THR A 244 -5.46 -19.42 -10.16
C THR A 244 -4.68 -18.30 -9.44
N ILE A 245 -3.63 -18.67 -8.70
CA ILE A 245 -2.72 -17.73 -8.04
C ILE A 245 -2.14 -16.73 -9.04
N ALA A 246 -1.77 -17.20 -10.23
CA ALA A 246 -1.19 -16.37 -11.29
C ALA A 246 -2.21 -15.34 -11.83
N GLU A 247 -3.47 -15.75 -12.04
CA GLU A 247 -4.55 -14.84 -12.46
C GLU A 247 -4.84 -13.78 -11.41
N VAL A 248 -4.95 -14.16 -10.12
CA VAL A 248 -5.13 -13.20 -9.02
C VAL A 248 -3.93 -12.26 -8.92
N ALA A 249 -2.70 -12.77 -9.03
CA ALA A 249 -1.48 -11.95 -8.99
C ALA A 249 -1.45 -10.94 -10.13
N ASN A 250 -1.82 -11.35 -11.34
CA ASN A 250 -1.89 -10.49 -12.51
C ASN A 250 -2.98 -9.42 -12.35
N GLN A 251 -4.21 -9.82 -12.04
CA GLN A 251 -5.36 -8.93 -11.82
C GLN A 251 -5.05 -7.90 -10.72
N ALA A 252 -4.55 -8.33 -9.59
CA ALA A 252 -4.18 -7.46 -8.49
C ALA A 252 -2.89 -6.66 -8.75
N GLY A 253 -2.01 -7.07 -9.66
CA GLY A 253 -0.71 -6.45 -9.91
C GLY A 253 0.26 -6.67 -8.75
N HIS A 254 0.40 -7.91 -8.30
CA HIS A 254 1.43 -8.32 -7.36
C HIS A 254 2.77 -8.44 -8.10
N SER A 255 3.82 -7.85 -7.56
CA SER A 255 5.18 -7.95 -8.13
C SER A 255 5.84 -9.31 -7.88
N SER A 256 5.25 -10.13 -7.00
CA SER A 256 5.69 -11.47 -6.65
C SER A 256 4.48 -12.33 -6.33
N GLU A 257 4.43 -13.53 -6.88
CA GLU A 257 3.40 -14.54 -6.58
C GLU A 257 3.37 -14.92 -5.09
N ARG A 258 4.51 -14.81 -4.38
CA ARG A 258 4.57 -14.96 -2.92
C ARG A 258 3.55 -14.08 -2.19
N THR A 259 3.24 -12.91 -2.73
CA THR A 259 2.22 -12.02 -2.14
C THR A 259 0.82 -12.61 -2.29
N THR A 260 0.57 -13.40 -3.32
CA THR A 260 -0.73 -14.07 -3.55
C THR A 260 -0.82 -15.38 -2.76
N LEU A 261 0.31 -16.07 -2.53
CA LEU A 261 0.35 -17.29 -1.71
C LEU A 261 -0.15 -17.09 -0.26
N ILE A 262 -0.13 -15.86 0.24
CA ILE A 262 -0.69 -15.53 1.57
C ILE A 262 -2.19 -15.84 1.64
N TYR A 263 -2.88 -15.88 0.51
CA TYR A 263 -4.33 -16.14 0.42
C TYR A 263 -4.68 -17.61 0.12
N THR A 264 -3.68 -18.48 -0.07
CA THR A 264 -3.89 -19.89 -0.43
C THR A 264 -4.00 -20.81 0.77
N ASN A 265 -4.53 -20.36 1.89
CA ASN A 265 -4.92 -21.31 2.95
C ASN A 265 -6.06 -22.18 2.43
N THR A 266 -5.68 -23.25 1.73
CA THR A 266 -6.60 -24.35 1.45
C THR A 266 -7.09 -24.89 2.79
N SER A 267 -8.40 -24.82 3.04
CA SER A 267 -8.95 -25.39 4.24
C SER A 267 -8.60 -26.89 4.27
N ARG A 268 -8.45 -27.44 5.47
CA ARG A 268 -8.13 -28.87 5.65
C ARG A 268 -9.19 -29.75 4.97
N GLU A 269 -10.42 -29.26 4.87
CA GLU A 269 -11.53 -29.91 4.18
C GLU A 269 -11.37 -29.91 2.66
N GLN A 270 -11.00 -28.78 2.06
CA GLN A 270 -10.71 -28.69 0.62
C GLN A 270 -9.52 -29.58 0.21
N MET A 271 -8.49 -29.72 1.06
CA MET A 271 -7.38 -30.63 0.80
C MET A 271 -7.83 -32.09 0.86
N LYS A 272 -8.73 -32.46 1.78
CA LYS A 272 -9.32 -33.81 1.86
C LYS A 272 -10.18 -34.12 0.62
N GLU A 273 -11.03 -33.18 0.20
CA GLU A 273 -11.83 -33.34 -1.01
C GLU A 273 -10.94 -33.50 -2.26
N LYS A 274 -9.92 -32.67 -2.42
CA LYS A 274 -8.98 -32.80 -3.54
C LYS A 274 -8.17 -34.08 -3.51
N SER A 275 -7.80 -34.58 -2.35
CA SER A 275 -7.08 -35.85 -2.23
C SER A 275 -7.93 -37.07 -2.62
N ASN A 276 -9.27 -36.96 -2.52
CA ASN A 276 -10.20 -38.02 -2.98
C ASN A 276 -10.37 -38.02 -4.51
N LEU A 277 -9.84 -37.03 -5.23
CA LEU A 277 -9.89 -36.95 -6.70
C LEU A 277 -8.63 -37.52 -7.36
N LEU A 278 -7.60 -37.89 -6.59
CA LEU A 278 -6.38 -38.56 -7.03
C LEU A 278 -6.56 -40.07 -7.02
#